data_38629dd1c8f1c82e352364da847b3d13
#
_entry.id   38629dd1c8f1c82e352364da847b3d13
#
_cell.length_a   1.000
_cell.length_b   1.000
_cell.length_c   1.000
_cell.angle_alpha   90.00
_cell.angle_beta   90.00
_cell.angle_gamma   90.00
#
_symmetry.space_group_name_H-M   'P 1'
#
loop_
_entity.id
_entity.type
_entity.pdbx_description
1 polymer ?
#
loop_
_entity_poly.entity_id
_entity_poly.type
_entity_poly.pdbx_seq_one_letter_code
_entity_poly.pdbx_strand_id
1 'polypeptide(L)' 'MAKRIPMLKARDVMRVLRAVGFAAKRQSGSHIFFQHPDGRTTLVPRHGGEDIGRGLLRQILREAEITPEEFSENL' A
#
# COMPACT_ATOMS: atom_id res chain seq x y z
N MET A 1 5.81 0.70 -22.84
CA MET A 1 6.10 1.86 -22.00
C MET A 1 5.63 1.58 -20.57
N ALA A 2 6.51 1.73 -19.60
CA ALA A 2 6.13 1.44 -18.23
C ALA A 2 5.12 2.46 -17.71
N LYS A 3 4.09 1.99 -17.03
CA LYS A 3 3.12 2.87 -16.43
C LYS A 3 3.74 3.57 -15.23
N ARG A 4 3.54 4.87 -15.15
CA ARG A 4 3.92 5.61 -13.98
C ARG A 4 2.90 5.40 -12.89
N ILE A 5 3.38 5.15 -11.68
CA ILE A 5 2.50 5.12 -10.52
C ILE A 5 2.45 6.54 -9.97
N PRO A 6 1.27 7.17 -9.92
CA PRO A 6 1.15 8.53 -9.41
C PRO A 6 1.33 8.57 -7.89
N MET A 7 1.53 9.77 -7.36
CA MET A 7 1.50 9.96 -5.92
C MET A 7 0.05 9.79 -5.46
N LEU A 8 -0.13 9.01 -4.42
CA LEU A 8 -1.45 8.63 -3.94
C LEU A 8 -1.61 8.95 -2.48
N LYS A 9 -2.86 9.03 -2.04
CA LYS A 9 -3.17 9.14 -0.63
C LYS A 9 -3.07 7.78 0.03
N ALA A 10 -2.85 7.77 1.35
CA ALA A 10 -2.80 6.52 2.09
C ALA A 10 -4.05 5.69 1.88
N ARG A 11 -5.23 6.33 1.82
CA ARG A 11 -6.49 5.61 1.62
C ARG A 11 -6.53 4.84 0.31
N ASP A 12 -5.89 5.39 -0.74
CA ASP A 12 -5.85 4.71 -2.04
C ASP A 12 -4.98 3.47 -1.97
N VAL A 13 -3.82 3.59 -1.32
CA VAL A 13 -2.92 2.46 -1.14
C VAL A 13 -3.58 1.38 -0.30
N MET A 14 -4.25 1.77 0.78
CA MET A 14 -4.94 0.81 1.64
C MET A 14 -6.06 0.10 0.91
N ARG A 15 -6.79 0.83 0.03
CA ARG A 15 -7.85 0.22 -0.77
C ARG A 15 -7.29 -0.87 -1.68
N VAL A 16 -6.16 -0.59 -2.33
CA VAL A 16 -5.53 -1.58 -3.20
C VAL A 16 -5.06 -2.79 -2.39
N LEU A 17 -4.43 -2.54 -1.24
CA LEU A 17 -3.98 -3.65 -0.38
C LEU A 17 -5.15 -4.56 -0.02
N ARG A 18 -6.29 -3.99 0.36
CA ARG A 18 -7.47 -4.79 0.68
C ARG A 18 -7.97 -5.55 -0.55
N ALA A 19 -7.93 -4.92 -1.72
CA ALA A 19 -8.39 -5.56 -2.95
C ALA A 19 -7.56 -6.80 -3.30
N VAL A 20 -6.27 -6.80 -2.95
CA VAL A 20 -5.41 -7.95 -3.23
C VAL A 20 -5.27 -8.90 -2.04
N GLY A 21 -6.10 -8.73 -1.02
CA GLY A 21 -6.21 -9.72 0.05
C GLY A 21 -5.57 -9.35 1.38
N PHE A 22 -5.00 -8.16 1.52
CA PHE A 22 -4.46 -7.72 2.80
C PHE A 22 -5.57 -7.19 3.70
N ALA A 23 -5.37 -7.32 5.00
CA ALA A 23 -6.30 -6.78 5.99
C ALA A 23 -5.51 -5.94 7.00
N ALA A 24 -6.13 -4.85 7.44
CA ALA A 24 -5.56 -4.03 8.51
C ALA A 24 -5.68 -4.81 9.81
N LYS A 25 -4.56 -5.06 10.49
CA LYS A 25 -4.53 -5.85 11.70
C LYS A 25 -4.44 -5.01 12.96
N ARG A 26 -3.69 -3.90 12.90
CA ARG A 26 -3.57 -3.02 14.05
C ARG A 26 -3.03 -1.67 13.58
N GLN A 27 -3.20 -0.69 14.43
CA GLN A 27 -2.70 0.65 14.19
C GLN A 27 -1.83 1.07 15.36
N SER A 28 -0.67 1.63 15.06
CA SER A 28 0.23 2.16 16.07
C SER A 28 0.56 3.59 15.65
N GLY A 29 0.00 4.56 16.41
CA GLY A 29 0.13 5.95 16.02
C GLY A 29 -0.49 6.18 14.64
N SER A 30 0.30 6.73 13.73
CA SER A 30 -0.15 7.00 12.37
C SER A 30 0.19 5.88 11.40
N HIS A 31 0.67 4.72 11.89
CA HIS A 31 1.03 3.59 11.03
C HIS A 31 0.01 2.48 11.19
N ILE A 32 -0.43 1.93 10.06
CA ILE A 32 -1.37 0.82 10.04
C ILE A 32 -0.66 -0.42 9.51
N PHE A 33 -0.71 -1.50 10.29
CA PHE A 33 -0.07 -2.76 9.93
C PHE A 33 -1.04 -3.62 9.13
N PHE A 34 -0.65 -3.96 7.90
CA PHE A 34 -1.43 -4.82 7.01
C PHE A 34 -0.78 -6.18 6.89
N GLN A 35 -1.62 -7.20 6.81
CA GLN A 35 -1.15 -8.58 6.69
C GLN A 35 -2.03 -9.33 5.71
N HIS A 36 -1.38 -10.13 4.87
CA HIS A 36 -2.05 -11.05 3.96
C HIS A 36 -2.10 -12.43 4.59
N PRO A 37 -3.13 -13.25 4.31
CA PRO A 37 -3.19 -14.62 4.86
C PRO A 37 -1.97 -15.48 4.56
N ASP A 38 -1.24 -15.18 3.48
CA ASP A 38 -0.03 -15.93 3.13
C ASP A 38 1.20 -15.49 3.93
N GLY A 39 1.06 -14.51 4.83
CA GLY A 39 2.14 -14.06 5.71
C GLY A 39 2.83 -12.78 5.30
N ARG A 40 2.55 -12.24 4.12
CA ARG A 40 3.14 -10.96 3.70
C ARG A 40 2.61 -9.83 4.57
N THR A 41 3.48 -8.87 4.90
CA THR A 41 3.11 -7.75 5.75
C THR A 41 3.69 -6.46 5.21
N THR A 42 3.02 -5.35 5.50
CA THR A 42 3.57 -4.02 5.22
C THR A 42 2.95 -3.01 6.17
N LEU A 43 3.60 -1.85 6.28
CA LEU A 43 3.11 -0.73 7.09
C LEU A 43 2.74 0.42 6.18
N VAL A 44 1.58 1.01 6.40
CA VAL A 44 1.14 2.18 5.65
C VAL A 44 1.00 3.35 6.62
N PRO A 45 1.79 4.42 6.46
CA PRO A 45 1.62 5.61 7.28
C PRO A 45 0.35 6.35 6.85
N ARG A 46 -0.44 6.75 7.83
CA ARG A 46 -1.67 7.47 7.58
C ARG A 46 -1.57 8.84 8.26
N HIS A 47 -1.17 9.83 7.49
CA HIS A 47 -1.06 11.20 7.97
C HIS A 47 -2.16 12.01 7.28
N GLY A 48 -3.17 12.34 7.97
CA GLY A 48 -4.28 13.21 7.59
C GLY A 48 -4.28 13.84 6.20
N GLY A 49 -4.29 13.08 5.14
CA GLY A 49 -4.39 13.61 3.80
C GLY A 49 -3.07 13.82 3.07
N GLU A 50 -1.94 13.51 3.68
CA GLU A 50 -0.66 13.61 3.00
C GLU A 50 -0.53 12.55 1.92
N ASP A 51 0.21 12.90 0.86
CA ASP A 51 0.46 11.97 -0.24
C ASP A 51 1.50 10.94 0.16
N ILE A 52 1.34 9.74 -0.39
CA ILE A 52 2.35 8.69 -0.29
C ILE A 52 3.35 8.96 -1.43
N GLY A 53 4.58 9.30 -1.07
CA GLY A 53 5.61 9.54 -2.06
C GLY A 53 6.01 8.27 -2.79
N ARG A 54 6.65 8.44 -3.95
CA ARG A 54 7.01 7.30 -4.79
C ARG A 54 7.96 6.32 -4.10
N GLY A 55 8.91 6.84 -3.33
CA GLY A 55 9.86 5.97 -2.62
C GLY A 55 9.16 5.08 -1.61
N LEU A 56 8.26 5.66 -0.82
CA LEU A 56 7.51 4.91 0.16
C LEU A 56 6.56 3.93 -0.51
N LEU A 57 5.88 4.35 -1.58
CA LEU A 57 5.00 3.45 -2.32
C LEU A 57 5.76 2.26 -2.85
N ARG A 58 6.94 2.50 -3.42
CA ARG A 58 7.78 1.41 -3.93
C ARG A 58 8.16 0.44 -2.81
N GLN A 59 8.48 0.97 -1.63
CA GLN A 59 8.81 0.12 -0.49
C GLN A 59 7.62 -0.72 -0.07
N ILE A 60 6.42 -0.12 -0.01
CA ILE A 60 5.21 -0.85 0.35
C ILE A 60 4.95 -1.98 -0.66
N LEU A 61 5.07 -1.68 -1.95
CA LEU A 61 4.84 -2.69 -2.99
C LEU A 61 5.86 -3.83 -2.89
N ARG A 62 7.10 -3.49 -2.56
CA ARG A 62 8.14 -4.52 -2.41
C ARG A 62 7.83 -5.42 -1.23
N GLU A 63 7.45 -4.85 -0.09
CA GLU A 63 7.12 -5.64 1.09
C GLU A 63 5.89 -6.50 0.87
N ALA A 64 4.90 -5.96 0.19
CA ALA A 64 3.66 -6.66 -0.11
C ALA A 64 3.81 -7.63 -1.28
N GLU A 65 4.95 -7.59 -1.99
CA GLU A 65 5.22 -8.39 -3.17
C GLU A 65 4.15 -8.19 -4.24
N ILE A 66 3.80 -6.93 -4.47
CA ILE A 66 2.84 -6.53 -5.48
C ILE A 66 3.61 -5.81 -6.59
N THR A 67 3.40 -6.22 -7.83
CA THR A 67 4.04 -5.52 -8.95
C THR A 67 3.33 -4.19 -9.21
N PRO A 68 4.04 -3.21 -9.81
CA PRO A 68 3.38 -1.96 -10.20
C PRO A 68 2.18 -2.18 -11.10
N GLU A 69 2.23 -3.18 -11.97
CA GLU A 69 1.12 -3.50 -12.86
C GLU A 69 -0.09 -3.98 -12.08
N GLU A 70 0.13 -4.89 -11.14
CA GLU A 70 -0.95 -5.39 -10.30
C GLU A 70 -1.55 -4.27 -9.46
N PHE A 71 -0.71 -3.40 -8.94
CA PHE A 71 -1.18 -2.26 -8.17
C PHE A 71 -2.07 -1.35 -9.04
N SER A 72 -1.60 -1.03 -10.25
CA SER A 72 -2.35 -0.17 -11.17
C SER A 72 -3.71 -0.77 -11.53
N GLU A 73 -3.76 -2.08 -11.71
CA GLU A 73 -5.00 -2.77 -12.08
C GLU A 73 -6.04 -2.70 -10.98
N ASN A 74 -5.61 -2.51 -9.74
CA ASN A 74 -6.50 -2.49 -8.59
C ASN A 74 -6.75 -1.08 -8.06
N LEU A 75 -6.25 -0.07 -8.75
CA LEU A 75 -6.52 1.33 -8.37
C LEU A 75 -7.98 1.76 -8.68
#